data_3dba7686378ecd22db886bf09ecda7b7
#
_entry.id   3dba7686378ecd22db886bf09ecda7b7
#
_cell.length_a   1.000
_cell.length_b   1.000
_cell.length_c   1.000
_cell.angle_alpha   90.00
_cell.angle_beta   90.00
_cell.angle_gamma   90.00
#
_symmetry.space_group_name_H-M   'P 1'
#
loop_
_entity.id
_entity.type
_entity.pdbx_description
1 polymer ?
#
loop_
_entity_poly.entity_id
_entity_poly.type
_entity_poly.pdbx_seq_one_letter_code
_entity_poly.pdbx_strand_id
1 'polypeptide(L)'
;MKKLSIFIILLMCLLPMNAQQVTIKDVANATYRAEGIRGIRPMLDGEHYTQISSDGKRLVKYSFKTGKEVATIFDVETARDCTIKHFDDYIMSPNESLILIQTDTKPIYRHSFSQLLYLQCKE
;
A
#
# COMPACT_ATOMS: atom_id res chain seq x y z
N MET A 1 -45.19 -31.63 -16.56
CA MET A 1 -43.88 -30.97 -16.58
C MET A 1 -43.96 -29.44 -16.52
N LYS A 2 -44.79 -28.74 -17.32
CA LYS A 2 -44.89 -27.27 -17.31
C LYS A 2 -45.32 -26.69 -15.94
N LYS A 3 -46.24 -27.34 -15.21
CA LYS A 3 -46.70 -26.88 -13.87
C LYS A 3 -45.62 -26.98 -12.80
N LEU A 4 -44.76 -28.01 -12.86
CA LEU A 4 -43.64 -28.20 -11.94
C LEU A 4 -42.56 -27.14 -12.17
N SER A 5 -42.29 -26.77 -13.41
CA SER A 5 -41.35 -25.74 -13.77
C SER A 5 -41.75 -24.36 -13.24
N ILE A 6 -43.05 -24.04 -13.35
CA ILE A 6 -43.59 -22.76 -12.83
C ILE A 6 -43.50 -22.71 -11.29
N PHE A 7 -43.73 -23.83 -10.61
CA PHE A 7 -43.61 -23.90 -9.16
C PHE A 7 -42.19 -23.70 -8.66
N ILE A 8 -41.18 -24.24 -9.36
CA ILE A 8 -39.76 -24.05 -9.05
C ILE A 8 -39.36 -22.59 -9.24
N ILE A 9 -39.82 -21.92 -10.32
CA ILE A 9 -39.51 -20.50 -10.58
C ILE A 9 -40.13 -19.62 -9.48
N LEU A 10 -41.36 -19.91 -9.07
CA LEU A 10 -42.03 -19.19 -8.00
C LEU A 10 -41.30 -19.36 -6.66
N LEU A 11 -40.79 -20.55 -6.37
CA LEU A 11 -40.04 -20.84 -5.15
C LEU A 11 -38.70 -20.10 -5.11
N MET A 12 -38.03 -19.93 -6.24
CA MET A 12 -36.78 -19.15 -6.34
C MET A 12 -37.01 -17.65 -6.08
N CYS A 13 -38.17 -17.10 -6.39
CA CYS A 13 -38.50 -15.71 -6.10
C CYS A 13 -38.77 -15.43 -4.61
N LEU A 14 -38.93 -16.48 -3.78
CA LEU A 14 -39.16 -16.33 -2.35
C LEU A 14 -37.88 -16.34 -1.51
N LEU A 15 -36.71 -16.53 -2.15
CA LEU A 15 -35.43 -16.42 -1.44
C LEU A 15 -35.21 -14.97 -1.02
N PRO A 16 -35.03 -14.68 0.28
CA PRO A 16 -34.76 -13.32 0.72
C PRO A 16 -33.41 -12.87 0.16
N MET A 17 -33.44 -11.89 -0.72
CA MET A 17 -32.23 -11.19 -1.15
C MET A 17 -31.81 -10.28 0.01
N ASN A 18 -30.86 -10.73 0.83
CA ASN A 18 -30.22 -9.89 1.84
C ASN A 18 -29.30 -8.88 1.15
N ALA A 19 -29.87 -7.79 0.68
CA ALA A 19 -29.07 -6.65 0.23
C ALA A 19 -28.59 -5.90 1.49
N GLN A 20 -27.29 -5.90 1.72
CA GLN A 20 -26.70 -5.13 2.80
C GLN A 20 -26.82 -3.64 2.47
N GLN A 21 -27.62 -2.92 3.27
CA GLN A 21 -27.76 -1.47 3.08
C GLN A 21 -26.56 -0.76 3.69
N VAL A 22 -25.85 0.03 2.87
CA VAL A 22 -24.80 0.92 3.34
C VAL A 22 -25.42 2.11 4.04
N THR A 23 -25.12 2.30 5.31
CA THR A 23 -25.62 3.42 6.10
C THR A 23 -24.66 4.60 6.08
N ILE A 24 -25.15 5.82 6.42
CA ILE A 24 -24.29 7.01 6.57
C ILE A 24 -23.22 6.77 7.64
N LYS A 25 -23.51 6.00 8.69
CA LYS A 25 -22.53 5.62 9.71
C LYS A 25 -21.42 4.76 9.14
N ASP A 26 -21.70 3.83 8.24
CA ASP A 26 -20.68 2.98 7.61
C ASP A 26 -19.74 3.81 6.74
N VAL A 27 -20.28 4.81 6.04
CA VAL A 27 -19.46 5.75 5.26
C VAL A 27 -18.61 6.63 6.16
N ALA A 28 -19.19 7.17 7.24
CA ALA A 28 -18.47 8.04 8.19
C ALA A 28 -17.34 7.27 8.93
N ASN A 29 -17.60 6.02 9.28
CA ASN A 29 -16.64 5.14 9.96
C ASN A 29 -15.65 4.48 8.98
N ALA A 30 -15.75 4.74 7.69
CA ALA A 30 -14.94 4.11 6.66
C ALA A 30 -14.99 2.56 6.68
N THR A 31 -16.12 1.96 7.09
CA THR A 31 -16.29 0.51 7.24
C THR A 31 -15.99 -0.27 5.96
N TYR A 32 -16.26 0.35 4.80
CA TYR A 32 -16.01 -0.24 3.47
C TYR A 32 -14.81 0.40 2.76
N ARG A 33 -13.90 1.01 3.51
CA ARG A 33 -12.71 1.59 2.92
C ARG A 33 -11.81 0.47 2.41
N ALA A 34 -11.60 0.40 1.12
CA ALA A 34 -10.61 -0.50 0.55
C ALA A 34 -9.21 -0.13 1.07
N GLU A 35 -8.45 -1.12 1.50
CA GLU A 35 -7.04 -0.93 1.77
C GLU A 35 -6.35 -0.61 0.45
N GLY A 36 -5.95 0.65 0.30
CA GLY A 36 -5.22 1.09 -0.88
C GLY A 36 -3.77 0.63 -0.79
N ILE A 37 -3.26 0.07 -1.88
CA ILE A 37 -1.83 -0.16 -2.01
C ILE A 37 -1.19 1.22 -2.25
N ARG A 38 -0.31 1.65 -1.33
CA ARG A 38 0.35 2.96 -1.40
C ARG A 38 1.83 2.79 -1.71
N GLY A 39 2.38 3.75 -2.49
CA GLY A 39 3.82 3.91 -2.61
C GLY A 39 4.54 2.78 -3.34
N ILE A 40 3.86 2.04 -4.23
CA ILE A 40 4.52 1.07 -5.09
C ILE A 40 5.39 1.82 -6.10
N ARG A 41 6.68 1.47 -6.16
CA ARG A 41 7.61 1.95 -7.17
C ARG A 41 8.25 0.77 -7.89
N PRO A 42 8.06 0.64 -9.21
CA PRO A 42 8.67 -0.43 -9.97
C PRO A 42 10.19 -0.28 -9.97
N MET A 43 10.89 -1.40 -10.00
CA MET A 43 12.33 -1.47 -10.16
C MET A 43 12.71 -1.63 -11.64
N LEU A 44 13.97 -1.32 -11.97
CA LEU A 44 14.49 -1.40 -13.34
C LEU A 44 14.43 -2.81 -13.94
N ASP A 45 14.45 -3.83 -13.11
CA ASP A 45 14.39 -5.24 -13.56
C ASP A 45 13.01 -5.62 -14.13
N GLY A 46 11.97 -4.80 -13.93
CA GLY A 46 10.61 -5.05 -14.40
C GLY A 46 9.89 -6.21 -13.71
N GLU A 47 10.56 -6.94 -12.81
CA GLU A 47 10.01 -8.10 -12.10
C GLU A 47 9.65 -7.78 -10.64
N HIS A 48 10.20 -6.69 -10.13
CA HIS A 48 10.06 -6.31 -8.72
C HIS A 48 9.57 -4.87 -8.56
N TYR A 49 9.05 -4.62 -7.38
CA TYR A 49 8.70 -3.28 -6.92
C TYR A 49 9.16 -3.08 -5.48
N THR A 50 9.27 -1.83 -5.11
CA THR A 50 9.59 -1.44 -3.74
C THR A 50 8.40 -0.78 -3.08
N GLN A 51 8.27 -0.97 -1.78
CA GLN A 51 7.21 -0.38 -0.96
C GLN A 51 7.74 -0.11 0.45
N ILE A 52 7.29 0.99 1.04
CA ILE A 52 7.54 1.29 2.45
C ILE A 52 6.65 0.39 3.32
N SER A 53 7.21 -0.18 4.36
CA SER A 53 6.45 -0.94 5.36
C SER A 53 5.41 -0.06 6.07
N SER A 54 4.36 -0.65 6.60
CA SER A 54 3.26 0.07 7.25
C SER A 54 3.70 0.91 8.47
N ASP A 55 4.79 0.52 9.11
CA ASP A 55 5.41 1.24 10.24
C ASP A 55 6.36 2.38 9.81
N GLY A 56 6.61 2.53 8.50
CA GLY A 56 7.53 3.55 7.96
C GLY A 56 9.00 3.31 8.29
N LYS A 57 9.38 2.10 8.68
CA LYS A 57 10.75 1.80 9.10
C LYS A 57 11.58 1.07 8.06
N ARG A 58 10.95 0.31 7.17
CA ARG A 58 11.65 -0.52 6.19
C ARG A 58 11.21 -0.21 4.77
N LEU A 59 12.17 -0.23 3.85
CA LEU A 59 11.95 -0.26 2.42
C LEU A 59 12.14 -1.69 1.94
N VAL A 60 11.07 -2.28 1.46
CA VAL A 60 11.01 -3.71 1.12
C VAL A 60 10.83 -3.90 -0.37
N LYS A 61 11.56 -4.86 -0.92
CA LYS A 61 11.44 -5.33 -2.31
C LYS A 61 10.46 -6.48 -2.39
N TYR A 62 9.49 -6.40 -3.29
CA TYR A 62 8.48 -7.41 -3.55
C TYR A 62 8.54 -7.89 -5.00
N SER A 63 8.10 -9.12 -5.24
CA SER A 63 7.95 -9.64 -6.59
C SER A 63 6.55 -9.35 -7.13
N PHE A 64 6.44 -8.80 -8.34
CA PHE A 64 5.16 -8.62 -9.04
C PHE A 64 4.44 -9.94 -9.28
N LYS A 65 5.19 -11.02 -9.53
CA LYS A 65 4.62 -12.32 -9.84
C LYS A 65 3.93 -12.97 -8.64
N THR A 66 4.50 -12.82 -7.44
CA THR A 66 4.03 -13.54 -6.25
C THR A 66 3.41 -12.64 -5.20
N GLY A 67 3.63 -11.32 -5.26
CA GLY A 67 3.26 -10.36 -4.23
C GLY A 67 4.01 -10.56 -2.90
N LYS A 68 5.03 -11.43 -2.88
CA LYS A 68 5.77 -11.73 -1.66
C LYS A 68 7.03 -10.86 -1.54
N GLU A 69 7.41 -10.61 -0.30
CA GLU A 69 8.68 -10.00 0.05
C GLU A 69 9.85 -10.84 -0.47
N VAL A 70 10.81 -10.19 -1.09
CA VAL A 70 12.04 -10.78 -1.64
C VAL A 70 13.25 -10.38 -0.81
N ALA A 71 13.35 -9.09 -0.47
CA ALA A 71 14.46 -8.55 0.31
C ALA A 71 14.07 -7.23 0.99
N THR A 72 14.72 -6.92 2.10
CA THR A 72 14.72 -5.58 2.69
C THR A 72 15.87 -4.79 2.10
N ILE A 73 15.58 -3.63 1.51
CA ILE A 73 16.58 -2.77 0.86
C ILE A 73 17.16 -1.77 1.86
N PHE A 74 16.33 -1.25 2.76
CA PHE A 74 16.72 -0.31 3.80
C PHE A 74 15.92 -0.56 5.06
N ASP A 75 16.56 -0.45 6.21
CA ASP A 75 15.93 -0.58 7.51
C ASP A 75 16.57 0.41 8.47
N VAL A 76 15.77 1.27 9.10
CA VAL A 76 16.25 2.31 10.02
C VAL A 76 16.93 1.72 11.26
N GLU A 77 16.57 0.49 11.65
CA GLU A 77 17.12 -0.15 12.85
C GLU A 77 18.50 -0.76 12.60
N THR A 78 18.83 -1.10 11.36
CA THR A 78 20.11 -1.74 11.00
C THR A 78 21.04 -0.83 10.23
N ALA A 79 20.55 0.28 9.69
CA ALA A 79 21.35 1.22 8.92
C ALA A 79 22.41 1.91 9.77
N ARG A 80 23.64 1.98 9.25
CA ARG A 80 24.77 2.64 9.94
C ARG A 80 24.51 4.14 10.06
N ASP A 81 24.83 4.68 11.23
CA ASP A 81 24.71 6.12 11.53
C ASP A 81 23.33 6.72 11.30
N CYS A 82 22.29 5.86 11.29
CA CYS A 82 20.93 6.25 11.08
C CYS A 82 20.31 6.76 12.38
N THR A 83 19.94 8.06 12.41
CA THR A 83 19.31 8.70 13.58
C THR A 83 17.81 8.85 13.43
N ILE A 84 17.26 8.51 12.27
CA ILE A 84 15.83 8.62 11.99
C ILE A 84 15.06 7.45 12.64
N LYS A 85 13.82 7.70 13.04
CA LYS A 85 12.95 6.67 13.63
C LYS A 85 12.01 6.04 12.63
N HIS A 86 11.61 6.80 11.63
CA HIS A 86 10.74 6.39 10.51
C HIS A 86 10.98 7.34 9.35
N PHE A 87 10.53 6.99 8.18
CA PHE A 87 10.60 7.84 7.00
C PHE A 87 9.24 7.90 6.28
N ASP A 88 9.02 9.03 5.62
CA ASP A 88 7.73 9.33 4.98
C ASP A 88 7.72 8.90 3.52
N ASP A 89 8.86 9.06 2.85
CA ASP A 89 9.03 8.74 1.44
C ASP A 89 10.50 8.48 1.10
N TYR A 90 10.78 8.05 -0.13
CA TYR A 90 12.14 7.82 -0.63
C TYR A 90 12.22 8.12 -2.12
N ILE A 91 13.42 8.39 -2.58
CA ILE A 91 13.77 8.50 -4.00
C ILE A 91 14.94 7.58 -4.26
N MET A 92 14.83 6.76 -5.31
CA MET A 92 15.90 5.89 -5.74
C MET A 92 16.62 6.51 -6.93
N SER A 93 17.95 6.39 -6.99
CA SER A 93 18.72 6.85 -8.15
C SER A 93 18.34 6.06 -9.41
N PRO A 94 18.55 6.61 -10.62
CA PRO A 94 18.20 5.92 -11.87
C PRO A 94 18.86 4.56 -12.05
N ASN A 95 20.02 4.32 -11.47
CA ASN A 95 20.73 3.03 -11.48
C ASN A 95 20.48 2.19 -10.23
N GLU A 96 19.55 2.61 -9.37
CA GLU A 96 19.16 1.95 -8.12
C GLU A 96 20.30 1.70 -7.11
N SER A 97 21.42 2.43 -7.24
CA SER A 97 22.56 2.28 -6.33
C SER A 97 22.49 3.16 -5.09
N LEU A 98 21.71 4.24 -5.14
CA LEU A 98 21.54 5.21 -4.06
C LEU A 98 20.06 5.35 -3.71
N ILE A 99 19.81 5.56 -2.43
CA ILE A 99 18.46 5.82 -1.91
C ILE A 99 18.52 7.11 -1.10
N LEU A 100 17.66 8.05 -1.44
CA LEU A 100 17.43 9.27 -0.69
C LEU A 100 16.16 9.08 0.14
N ILE A 101 16.31 8.99 1.44
CA ILE A 101 15.23 8.83 2.41
C ILE A 101 14.73 10.21 2.82
N GLN A 102 13.41 10.38 2.84
CA GLN A 102 12.73 11.61 3.23
C GLN A 102 11.99 11.40 4.55
N THR A 103 12.26 12.23 5.52
CA THR A 103 11.67 12.15 6.87
C THR A 103 11.36 13.54 7.41
N ASP A 104 10.58 13.60 8.49
CA ASP A 104 10.17 14.86 9.14
C ASP A 104 9.52 15.87 8.17
N THR A 105 8.70 15.37 7.26
CA THR A 105 8.00 16.22 6.28
C THR A 105 6.99 17.11 6.98
N LYS A 106 7.22 18.43 6.95
CA LYS A 106 6.34 19.45 7.53
C LYS A 106 5.74 20.31 6.42
N PRO A 107 4.43 20.30 6.23
CA PRO A 107 3.80 21.19 5.26
C PRO A 107 3.94 22.67 5.73
N ILE A 108 4.34 23.55 4.80
CA ILE A 108 4.41 24.99 5.04
C ILE A 108 3.19 25.67 4.40
N TYR A 109 2.93 25.32 3.11
CA TYR A 109 1.77 25.76 2.33
C TYR A 109 1.25 24.61 1.48
N ARG A 110 0.22 24.87 0.66
CA ARG A 110 -0.43 23.88 -0.21
C ARG A 110 0.55 23.02 -1.03
N HIS A 111 1.65 23.60 -1.51
CA HIS A 111 2.61 22.96 -2.41
C HIS A 111 4.05 23.11 -1.91
N SER A 112 4.27 23.58 -0.69
CA SER A 112 5.60 23.71 -0.11
C SER A 112 5.68 23.00 1.23
N PHE A 113 6.81 22.34 1.44
CA PHE A 113 7.12 21.59 2.65
C PHE A 113 8.61 21.68 2.95
N SER A 114 8.96 21.45 4.21
CA SER A 114 10.33 21.19 4.63
C SER A 114 10.47 19.73 5.02
N GLN A 115 11.64 19.14 4.74
CA GLN A 115 11.92 17.75 5.08
C GLN A 115 13.41 17.56 5.37
N LEU A 116 13.74 16.52 6.12
CA LEU A 116 15.11 16.05 6.28
C LEU A 116 15.40 14.98 5.24
N LEU A 117 16.61 14.99 4.71
CA LEU A 117 17.07 14.05 3.70
C LEU A 117 18.23 13.22 4.27
N TYR A 118 18.14 11.92 4.10
CA TYR A 118 19.19 10.97 4.47
C TYR A 118 19.59 10.16 3.24
N LEU A 119 20.87 10.14 2.91
CA LEU A 119 21.40 9.43 1.74
C LEU A 119 22.03 8.10 2.17
N GLN A 120 21.58 7.02 1.59
CA GLN A 120 22.10 5.67 1.80
C GLN A 120 22.63 5.09 0.48
N CYS A 121 23.85 4.55 0.49
CA CYS A 121 24.35 3.71 -0.59
C CYS A 121 23.79 2.29 -0.42
N LYS A 122 23.31 1.71 -1.51
CA LYS A 122 22.91 0.31 -1.53
C LYS A 122 24.19 -0.53 -1.64
N GLU A 123 24.47 -1.36 -0.63
CA GLU A 123 25.54 -2.37 -0.65
C GLU A 123 25.16 -3.58 -1.50
#